data_1aa4c3a64675bdf516db554156b41d86
#
_entry.id   1aa4c3a64675bdf516db554156b41d86
#
_cell.length_a   1.000
_cell.length_b   1.000
_cell.length_c   1.000
_cell.angle_alpha   90.00
_cell.angle_beta   90.00
_cell.angle_gamma   90.00
#
_symmetry.space_group_name_H-M   'P 1'
#
loop_
_entity.id
_entity.type
_entity.pdbx_description
1 polymer ?
#
loop_
_entity_poly.entity_id
_entity_poly.type
_entity_poly.pdbx_seq_one_letter_code
_entity_poly.pdbx_strand_id
1 'polypeptide(L)'
;MADSIVAYIDGGARGNPGPAGYGVRIERADGTLIEELGAAIGVATNNVAEYRGLLAALEWARAHDHHVVHIRSDSLLLVQQMLGRYKVKHPGLQPLYARARLLAHEIGRVTFEHVRREQNSHADRLANEAMDQS
;
A
#
# COMPACT_ATOMS: atom_id res chain seq x y z
N MET A 1 15.61 -7.39 -14.54
CA MET A 1 16.39 -6.27 -14.05
C MET A 1 16.48 -6.33 -12.55
N ALA A 2 17.63 -6.00 -12.01
CA ALA A 2 17.90 -6.14 -10.58
C ALA A 2 17.09 -5.21 -9.69
N ASP A 3 16.49 -4.16 -10.24
CA ASP A 3 15.75 -3.14 -9.50
C ASP A 3 14.25 -3.39 -9.40
N SER A 4 13.78 -4.56 -9.87
CA SER A 4 12.38 -4.95 -9.75
C SER A 4 12.08 -5.34 -8.29
N ILE A 5 11.00 -4.80 -7.74
CA ILE A 5 10.60 -5.09 -6.36
C ILE A 5 9.12 -5.46 -6.29
N VAL A 6 8.77 -6.16 -5.21
CA VAL A 6 7.40 -6.51 -4.86
C VAL A 6 7.10 -5.86 -3.51
N ALA A 7 5.98 -5.15 -3.42
CA ALA A 7 5.56 -4.53 -2.17
C ALA A 7 4.20 -5.09 -1.75
N TYR A 8 4.17 -5.73 -0.58
CA TYR A 8 2.93 -6.15 0.07
C TYR A 8 2.47 -5.00 0.95
N ILE A 9 1.21 -4.58 0.76
CA ILE A 9 0.67 -3.44 1.50
C ILE A 9 -0.60 -3.85 2.25
N ASP A 10 -0.82 -3.23 3.41
CA ASP A 10 -2.04 -3.40 4.17
C ASP A 10 -2.31 -2.13 4.97
N GLY A 11 -3.56 -1.91 5.33
CA GLY A 11 -3.96 -0.81 6.17
C GLY A 11 -5.28 -1.12 6.84
N GLY A 12 -5.49 -0.55 8.01
CA GLY A 12 -6.71 -0.79 8.75
C GLY A 12 -6.96 0.26 9.81
N ALA A 13 -8.15 0.19 10.39
CA ALA A 13 -8.55 1.06 11.49
C ALA A 13 -9.25 0.23 12.55
N ARG A 14 -8.99 0.55 13.82
CA ARG A 14 -9.67 -0.03 14.97
C ARG A 14 -10.97 0.74 15.20
N GLY A 15 -12.08 0.18 14.69
CA GLY A 15 -13.28 0.95 14.42
C GLY A 15 -13.13 1.62 13.04
N ASN A 16 -14.22 1.89 12.35
CA ASN A 16 -14.16 2.42 10.99
C ASN A 16 -15.09 3.63 10.86
N PRO A 17 -14.62 4.87 11.17
CA PRO A 17 -13.23 5.25 11.45
C PRO A 17 -12.78 4.95 12.87
N GLY A 18 -11.46 5.00 13.08
CA GLY A 18 -10.82 4.81 14.37
C GLY A 18 -9.32 4.93 14.24
N PRO A 19 -8.57 4.62 15.32
CA PRO A 19 -7.11 4.60 15.25
C PRO A 19 -6.64 3.69 14.12
N ALA A 20 -5.87 4.24 13.19
CA ALA A 20 -5.53 3.57 11.93
C ALA A 20 -4.02 3.49 11.73
N GLY A 21 -3.60 2.58 10.88
CA GLY A 21 -2.21 2.40 10.54
C GLY A 21 -2.05 1.56 9.29
N TYR A 22 -0.83 1.55 8.76
CA TYR A 22 -0.50 0.75 7.59
C TYR A 22 0.78 -0.04 7.80
N GLY A 23 0.97 -1.07 6.97
CA GLY A 23 2.19 -1.85 6.91
C GLY A 23 2.57 -2.12 5.47
N VAL A 24 3.87 -2.16 5.21
CA VAL A 24 4.44 -2.44 3.89
C VAL A 24 5.63 -3.37 4.08
N ARG A 25 5.65 -4.47 3.32
CA ARG A 25 6.83 -5.33 3.21
C ARG A 25 7.35 -5.26 1.79
N ILE A 26 8.61 -4.87 1.64
CA ILE A 26 9.24 -4.72 0.32
C ILE A 26 10.25 -5.83 0.15
N GLU A 27 10.14 -6.56 -0.97
CA GLU A 27 10.96 -7.71 -1.29
C GLU A 27 11.57 -7.56 -2.68
N ARG A 28 12.70 -8.25 -2.88
CA ARG A 28 13.19 -8.49 -4.22
C ARG A 28 12.27 -9.48 -4.92
N ALA A 29 12.41 -9.60 -6.24
CA ALA A 29 11.61 -10.53 -7.02
C ALA A 29 11.77 -11.99 -6.54
N ASP A 30 12.90 -12.32 -5.94
CA ASP A 30 13.15 -13.67 -5.41
C ASP A 30 12.61 -13.90 -4.00
N GLY A 31 11.93 -12.90 -3.41
CA GLY A 31 11.35 -12.99 -2.07
C GLY A 31 12.25 -12.52 -0.94
N THR A 32 13.48 -12.10 -1.24
CA THR A 32 14.40 -11.58 -0.21
C THR A 32 13.88 -10.26 0.34
N LEU A 33 13.81 -10.14 1.67
CA LEU A 33 13.36 -8.90 2.32
C LEU A 33 14.33 -7.76 2.05
N ILE A 34 13.79 -6.62 1.63
CA ILE A 34 14.55 -5.37 1.50
C ILE A 34 14.25 -4.44 2.67
N GLU A 35 12.95 -4.19 2.93
CA GLU A 35 12.55 -3.20 3.94
C GLU A 35 11.15 -3.50 4.45
N GLU A 36 10.90 -3.14 5.71
CA GLU A 36 9.55 -3.14 6.29
C GLU A 36 9.22 -1.74 6.76
N LEU A 37 8.02 -1.27 6.43
CA LEU A 37 7.54 0.06 6.81
C LEU A 37 6.22 -0.11 7.55
N GLY A 38 5.96 0.81 8.47
CA GLY A 38 4.68 0.88 9.16
C GLY A 38 4.55 2.18 9.90
N ALA A 39 3.34 2.70 9.97
CA ALA A 39 3.09 3.94 10.72
C ALA A 39 1.62 4.02 11.15
N ALA A 40 1.42 4.55 12.34
CA ALA A 40 0.11 5.01 12.80
C ALA A 40 -0.21 6.33 12.09
N ILE A 41 -1.47 6.52 11.69
CA ILE A 41 -1.88 7.70 10.92
C ILE A 41 -2.99 8.49 11.61
N GLY A 42 -3.24 8.25 12.90
CA GLY A 42 -4.33 8.89 13.62
C GLY A 42 -5.66 8.24 13.30
N VAL A 43 -6.75 8.99 13.46
CA VAL A 43 -8.10 8.46 13.19
C VAL A 43 -8.39 8.54 11.69
N ALA A 44 -8.72 7.41 11.09
CA ALA A 44 -9.03 7.32 9.67
C ALA A 44 -9.89 6.07 9.41
N THR A 45 -10.36 5.93 8.18
CA THR A 45 -11.08 4.73 7.74
C THR A 45 -10.11 3.67 7.26
N ASN A 46 -10.58 2.42 7.16
CA ASN A 46 -9.80 1.33 6.57
C ASN A 46 -9.28 1.71 5.18
N ASN A 47 -10.16 2.27 4.33
CA ASN A 47 -9.77 2.59 2.94
C ASN A 47 -8.69 3.65 2.88
N VAL A 48 -8.76 4.67 3.74
CA VAL A 48 -7.70 5.69 3.83
C VAL A 48 -6.38 5.05 4.25
N ALA A 49 -6.42 4.18 5.26
CA ALA A 49 -5.20 3.50 5.74
C ALA A 49 -4.57 2.64 4.65
N GLU A 50 -5.39 1.96 3.85
CA GLU A 50 -4.88 1.15 2.74
C GLU A 50 -4.21 1.99 1.67
N TYR A 51 -4.80 3.13 1.31
CA TYR A 51 -4.16 4.06 0.38
C TYR A 51 -2.88 4.67 0.96
N ARG A 52 -2.84 4.94 2.27
CA ARG A 52 -1.62 5.45 2.90
C ARG A 52 -0.49 4.43 2.84
N GLY A 53 -0.81 3.13 2.99
CA GLY A 53 0.17 2.07 2.78
C GLY A 53 0.69 2.02 1.34
N LEU A 54 -0.20 2.16 0.37
CA LEU A 54 0.19 2.24 -1.04
C LEU A 54 1.12 3.42 -1.29
N LEU A 55 0.77 4.60 -0.78
CA LEU A 55 1.60 5.79 -0.95
C LEU A 55 2.97 5.62 -0.33
N ALA A 56 3.05 5.02 0.87
CA ALA A 56 4.33 4.76 1.52
C ALA A 56 5.21 3.86 0.67
N ALA A 57 4.64 2.81 0.07
CA ALA A 57 5.37 1.89 -0.80
C ALA A 57 5.88 2.60 -2.05
N LEU A 58 5.03 3.39 -2.69
CA LEU A 58 5.40 4.08 -3.93
C LEU A 58 6.43 5.18 -3.68
N GLU A 59 6.29 5.93 -2.58
CA GLU A 59 7.26 6.96 -2.22
C GLU A 59 8.63 6.36 -1.91
N TRP A 60 8.65 5.23 -1.20
CA TRP A 60 9.89 4.52 -0.92
C TRP A 60 10.56 4.06 -2.23
N ALA A 61 9.78 3.48 -3.14
CA ALA A 61 10.30 2.99 -4.41
C ALA A 61 10.90 4.11 -5.24
N ARG A 62 10.20 5.25 -5.31
CA ARG A 62 10.71 6.41 -6.05
C ARG A 62 11.99 6.95 -5.42
N ALA A 63 12.04 7.05 -4.10
CA ALA A 63 13.21 7.58 -3.38
C ALA A 63 14.44 6.69 -3.55
N HIS A 64 14.24 5.40 -3.79
CA HIS A 64 15.32 4.42 -3.96
C HIS A 64 15.55 4.04 -5.43
N ASP A 65 15.02 4.83 -6.36
CA ASP A 65 15.21 4.68 -7.81
C ASP A 65 14.77 3.32 -8.36
N HIS A 66 13.69 2.77 -7.82
CA HIS A 66 13.08 1.58 -8.39
C HIS A 66 12.05 2.00 -9.45
N HIS A 67 12.14 1.42 -10.63
CA HIS A 67 11.29 1.76 -11.76
C HIS A 67 10.32 0.65 -12.15
N VAL A 68 10.42 -0.52 -11.54
CA VAL A 68 9.51 -1.64 -11.74
C VAL A 68 9.04 -2.12 -10.37
N VAL A 69 7.77 -1.89 -10.07
CA VAL A 69 7.20 -2.17 -8.75
C VAL A 69 5.91 -2.97 -8.94
N HIS A 70 5.84 -4.11 -8.29
CA HIS A 70 4.62 -4.93 -8.26
C HIS A 70 3.98 -4.81 -6.89
N ILE A 71 2.76 -4.26 -6.84
CA ILE A 71 2.02 -4.05 -5.59
C ILE A 71 1.07 -5.23 -5.38
N ARG A 72 1.12 -5.82 -4.19
CA ARG A 72 0.19 -6.85 -3.75
C ARG A 72 -0.62 -6.35 -2.57
N SER A 73 -1.94 -6.46 -2.66
CA SER A 73 -2.87 -5.98 -1.64
C SER A 73 -4.03 -6.95 -1.50
N ASP A 74 -4.53 -7.13 -0.28
CA ASP A 74 -5.76 -7.90 -0.07
C ASP A 74 -7.02 -7.04 -0.14
N SER A 75 -6.89 -5.76 -0.46
CA SER A 75 -8.02 -4.88 -0.73
C SER A 75 -8.40 -4.94 -2.20
N LEU A 76 -9.45 -5.69 -2.51
CA LEU A 76 -9.94 -5.76 -3.88
C LEU A 76 -10.35 -4.38 -4.40
N LEU A 77 -10.98 -3.56 -3.54
CA LEU A 77 -11.40 -2.21 -3.93
C LEU A 77 -10.21 -1.37 -4.39
N LEU A 78 -9.14 -1.32 -3.61
CA LEU A 78 -7.95 -0.54 -3.96
C LEU A 78 -7.35 -1.02 -5.28
N VAL A 79 -7.20 -2.34 -5.44
CA VAL A 79 -6.62 -2.91 -6.66
C VAL A 79 -7.46 -2.55 -7.88
N GLN A 80 -8.78 -2.71 -7.79
CA GLN A 80 -9.66 -2.39 -8.92
C GLN A 80 -9.68 -0.90 -9.23
N GLN A 81 -9.58 -0.06 -8.21
CA GLN A 81 -9.50 1.39 -8.43
C GLN A 81 -8.18 1.76 -9.12
N MET A 82 -7.06 1.21 -8.68
CA MET A 82 -5.76 1.51 -9.30
C MET A 82 -5.64 0.94 -10.71
N LEU A 83 -6.35 -0.15 -11.02
CA LEU A 83 -6.43 -0.68 -12.38
C LEU A 83 -7.40 0.09 -13.27
N GLY A 84 -8.10 1.09 -12.72
CA GLY A 84 -9.04 1.90 -13.49
C GLY A 84 -10.39 1.24 -13.76
N ARG A 85 -10.69 0.13 -13.09
CA ARG A 85 -11.94 -0.61 -13.28
C ARG A 85 -13.07 -0.08 -12.40
N TYR A 86 -12.74 0.46 -11.22
CA TYR A 86 -13.69 1.06 -10.28
C TYR A 86 -13.35 2.53 -10.11
N LYS A 87 -14.39 3.37 -10.05
CA LYS A 87 -14.20 4.81 -9.80
C LYS A 87 -13.92 5.06 -8.32
N VAL A 88 -13.12 6.08 -8.04
CA VAL A 88 -12.90 6.58 -6.69
C VAL A 88 -13.91 7.71 -6.47
N LYS A 89 -15.02 7.38 -5.82
CA LYS A 89 -16.12 8.33 -5.61
C LYS A 89 -16.01 9.12 -4.31
N HIS A 90 -15.42 8.52 -3.29
CA HIS A 90 -15.34 9.13 -1.97
C HIS A 90 -14.37 10.31 -1.97
N PRO A 91 -14.81 11.53 -1.58
CA PRO A 91 -13.92 12.71 -1.60
C PRO A 91 -12.67 12.55 -0.75
N GLY A 92 -12.74 11.80 0.34
CA GLY A 92 -11.59 11.55 1.21
C GLY A 92 -10.52 10.68 0.59
N LEU A 93 -10.87 9.88 -0.43
CA LEU A 93 -9.93 9.01 -1.13
C LEU A 93 -9.37 9.65 -2.40
N GLN A 94 -10.10 10.60 -3.00
CA GLN A 94 -9.71 11.17 -4.29
C GLN A 94 -8.30 11.78 -4.29
N PRO A 95 -7.89 12.58 -3.29
CA PRO A 95 -6.53 13.11 -3.28
C PRO A 95 -5.46 12.02 -3.14
N LEU A 96 -5.74 10.98 -2.35
CA LEU A 96 -4.81 9.88 -2.15
C LEU A 96 -4.65 9.06 -3.44
N TYR A 97 -5.76 8.81 -4.12
CA TYR A 97 -5.77 8.13 -5.41
C TYR A 97 -4.98 8.94 -6.46
N ALA A 98 -5.24 10.25 -6.54
CA ALA A 98 -4.54 11.11 -7.49
C ALA A 98 -3.04 11.11 -7.23
N ARG A 99 -2.63 11.16 -5.97
CA ARG A 99 -1.21 11.11 -5.59
C ARG A 99 -0.59 9.77 -5.97
N ALA A 100 -1.31 8.67 -5.73
CA ALA A 100 -0.82 7.34 -6.09
C ALA A 100 -0.63 7.20 -7.61
N ARG A 101 -1.57 7.73 -8.39
CA ARG A 101 -1.47 7.71 -9.86
C ARG A 101 -0.25 8.49 -10.33
N LEU A 102 -0.02 9.66 -9.75
CA LEU A 102 1.13 10.49 -10.09
C LEU A 102 2.46 9.77 -9.76
N LEU A 103 2.57 9.20 -8.57
CA LEU A 103 3.76 8.46 -8.17
C LEU A 103 4.00 7.25 -9.08
N ALA A 104 2.96 6.51 -9.41
CA ALA A 104 3.08 5.36 -10.30
C ALA A 104 3.60 5.78 -11.67
N HIS A 105 3.12 6.91 -12.18
CA HIS A 105 3.58 7.45 -13.45
C HIS A 105 5.07 7.85 -13.37
N GLU A 106 5.47 8.51 -12.29
CA GLU A 106 6.86 8.94 -12.09
C GLU A 106 7.81 7.76 -11.95
N ILE A 107 7.37 6.69 -11.29
CA ILE A 107 8.17 5.47 -11.13
C ILE A 107 8.40 4.79 -12.48
N GLY A 108 7.34 4.69 -13.29
CA GLY A 108 7.41 4.10 -14.61
C GLY A 108 6.49 2.91 -14.77
N ARG A 109 6.87 1.73 -14.24
CA ARG A 109 6.06 0.53 -14.37
C ARG A 109 5.62 0.04 -12.99
N VAL A 110 4.34 0.29 -12.67
CA VAL A 110 3.72 -0.18 -11.44
C VAL A 110 2.55 -1.08 -11.80
N THR A 111 2.57 -2.30 -11.28
CA THR A 111 1.50 -3.27 -11.51
C THR A 111 0.84 -3.61 -10.18
N PHE A 112 -0.40 -4.12 -10.24
CA PHE A 112 -1.21 -4.38 -9.07
C PHE A 112 -1.78 -5.79 -9.13
N GLU A 113 -1.78 -6.47 -8.00
CA GLU A 113 -2.33 -7.81 -7.88
C GLU A 113 -3.12 -7.91 -6.58
N HIS A 114 -4.35 -8.41 -6.67
CA HIS A 114 -5.14 -8.77 -5.49
C HIS A 114 -4.67 -10.13 -4.97
N VAL A 115 -4.32 -10.19 -3.68
CA VAL A 115 -3.95 -11.44 -3.01
C VAL A 115 -4.92 -11.71 -1.87
N ARG A 116 -4.99 -12.96 -1.43
CA ARG A 116 -5.81 -13.31 -0.28
C ARG A 116 -5.14 -12.86 1.00
N ARG A 117 -5.94 -12.68 2.05
CA ARG A 117 -5.47 -12.18 3.34
C ARG A 117 -4.33 -13.04 3.90
N GLU A 118 -4.44 -14.36 3.81
CA GLU A 118 -3.41 -15.27 4.31
C GLU A 118 -2.09 -15.18 3.53
N GLN A 119 -2.11 -14.59 2.36
CA GLN A 119 -0.90 -14.33 1.56
C GLN A 119 -0.30 -12.97 1.86
N ASN A 120 -0.95 -12.16 2.72
CA ASN A 120 -0.54 -10.79 3.04
C ASN A 120 -0.19 -10.65 4.53
N SER A 121 0.23 -11.74 5.18
CA SER A 121 0.39 -11.79 6.63
C SER A 121 1.45 -10.84 7.17
N HIS A 122 2.53 -10.62 6.44
CA HIS A 122 3.59 -9.70 6.90
C HIS A 122 3.11 -8.25 6.95
N ALA A 123 2.44 -7.80 5.90
CA ALA A 123 1.90 -6.45 5.86
C ALA A 123 0.79 -6.27 6.91
N ASP A 124 -0.06 -7.29 7.08
CA ASP A 124 -1.10 -7.28 8.11
C ASP A 124 -0.50 -7.14 9.51
N ARG A 125 0.55 -7.91 9.81
CA ARG A 125 1.26 -7.82 11.09
C ARG A 125 1.80 -6.40 11.31
N LEU A 126 2.44 -5.84 10.30
CA LEU A 126 3.02 -4.49 10.40
C LEU A 126 1.95 -3.42 10.60
N ALA A 127 0.80 -3.56 9.92
CA ALA A 127 -0.32 -2.64 10.10
C ALA A 127 -0.88 -2.71 11.52
N ASN A 128 -1.03 -3.93 12.06
CA ASN A 128 -1.52 -4.13 13.42
C ASN A 128 -0.55 -3.57 14.46
N GLU A 129 0.74 -3.77 14.27
CA GLU A 129 1.76 -3.20 15.17
C GLU A 129 1.69 -1.67 15.15
N ALA A 130 1.50 -1.07 13.98
CA ALA A 130 1.36 0.37 13.85
C ALA A 130 0.13 0.89 14.60
N MET A 131 -1.00 0.19 14.47
CA MET A 131 -2.23 0.58 15.18
C MET A 131 -2.09 0.45 16.69
N ASP A 132 -1.32 -0.53 17.16
CA ASP A 132 -1.07 -0.73 18.60
C ASP A 132 -0.24 0.39 19.21
N GLN A 133 0.51 1.12 18.39
CA GLN A 133 1.35 2.22 18.85
C GLN A 133 0.64 3.57 18.85
N SER A 134 -0.59 3.59 18.39
CA SER A 134 -1.34 4.87 18.28
C SER A 134 -2.02 5.27 19.58
#